data_eefc15a1c9c8c093c3c04beb1e3089a1
#
_entry.id   eefc15a1c9c8c093c3c04beb1e3089a1
#
_cell.length_a   1.000
_cell.length_b   1.000
_cell.length_c   1.000
_cell.angle_alpha   90.00
_cell.angle_beta   90.00
_cell.angle_gamma   90.00
#
_symmetry.space_group_name_H-M   'P 1'
#
loop_
_entity.id
_entity.type
_entity.pdbx_description
1 polymer ?
#
loop_
_entity_poly.entity_id
_entity_poly.type
_entity_poly.pdbx_seq_one_letter_code
_entity_poly.pdbx_strand_id
1 'polypeptide(L)'
;MSTKDFIEKDYYKVLGVPKDATEAEIKKAYRKLAREFHPDANKGNAKAEERFKEISEANDVLGDAKKRKEYDEARTLFGNGGFRPGPGAGGGSFNFDLGDLFGGAQGGSGSGGFGGGIGDVFGGLFNRGGTGTTRAQPRRGQDIESEVTLSFTEAIEGATVPLRMSSQQPCKACSGTGDKNGTPRVCPTCVGTGQVARGSGGGFSLTDPCPDCKGRGLIAENPCEVCMGSGRAKSSRTMQVRIPAGVSDGQRIRLRGKGAPGERGGPAGDLYVMVHVGEHPVFGRRGDNLTVTVPVTFAEAALGGEVRVPTLGGPPVTLKLPPGTPNGRTMRARGKGAVRKDGSHGDLLVTVEVSVPKDLSGKARDALQAYREATAGEDPRAELFEAAKGA
;
A
#
# COMPACT_ATOMS: atom_id res chain seq x y z
N MET A 1 -2.19 22.72 17.69
CA MET A 1 -1.30 23.36 18.68
C MET A 1 -1.21 24.83 18.34
N SER A 2 -1.48 25.71 19.30
CA SER A 2 -1.44 27.16 19.06
C SER A 2 0.02 27.66 19.08
N THR A 3 0.35 28.65 18.25
CA THR A 3 1.68 29.30 18.24
C THR A 3 2.04 29.88 19.59
N LYS A 4 1.04 30.23 20.42
CA LYS A 4 1.22 30.66 21.81
C LYS A 4 1.86 29.57 22.66
N ASP A 5 1.47 28.31 22.50
CA ASP A 5 1.99 27.19 23.28
C ASP A 5 3.49 26.94 22.98
N PHE A 6 3.95 27.21 21.75
CA PHE A 6 5.37 27.12 21.34
C PHE A 6 6.24 28.21 22.01
N ILE A 7 5.65 29.35 22.30
CA ILE A 7 6.37 30.50 22.91
C ILE A 7 6.35 30.42 24.44
N GLU A 8 5.23 29.92 25.00
CA GLU A 8 5.02 29.93 26.48
C GLU A 8 5.59 28.68 27.16
N LYS A 9 5.59 27.51 26.49
CA LYS A 9 6.04 26.24 27.09
C LYS A 9 7.51 25.93 26.76
N ASP A 10 8.27 25.64 27.83
CA ASP A 10 9.66 25.17 27.68
C ASP A 10 9.71 23.66 27.66
N TYR A 11 9.67 23.06 26.45
CA TYR A 11 9.67 21.62 26.28
C TYR A 11 10.92 20.92 26.83
N TYR A 12 12.07 21.61 26.87
CA TYR A 12 13.28 21.06 27.49
C TYR A 12 13.09 20.95 29.02
N LYS A 13 12.46 21.93 29.65
CA LYS A 13 12.10 21.86 31.07
C LYS A 13 11.02 20.84 31.36
N VAL A 14 10.06 20.66 30.46
CA VAL A 14 9.01 19.63 30.60
C VAL A 14 9.62 18.24 30.69
N LEU A 15 10.61 17.94 29.83
CA LEU A 15 11.33 16.66 29.85
C LEU A 15 12.46 16.59 30.85
N GLY A 16 12.83 17.73 31.49
CA GLY A 16 13.93 17.78 32.44
C GLY A 16 15.31 17.57 31.84
N VAL A 17 15.50 17.98 30.57
CA VAL A 17 16.76 17.84 29.83
C VAL A 17 17.35 19.21 29.47
N PRO A 18 18.68 19.35 29.34
CA PRO A 18 19.29 20.59 28.90
C PRO A 18 19.02 20.85 27.40
N LYS A 19 19.17 22.12 26.97
CA LYS A 19 18.87 22.52 25.56
C LYS A 19 19.78 21.85 24.52
N ASP A 20 20.98 21.46 24.91
CA ASP A 20 21.97 20.77 24.11
C ASP A 20 21.87 19.23 24.17
N ALA A 21 20.83 18.71 24.85
CA ALA A 21 20.62 17.27 24.99
C ALA A 21 20.57 16.57 23.63
N THR A 22 21.20 15.41 23.56
CA THR A 22 21.17 14.54 22.38
C THR A 22 19.79 13.90 22.19
N GLU A 23 19.49 13.45 20.97
CA GLU A 23 18.25 12.72 20.68
C GLU A 23 18.05 11.49 21.57
N ALA A 24 19.15 10.79 21.90
CA ALA A 24 19.13 9.63 22.77
C ALA A 24 18.74 9.99 24.22
N GLU A 25 19.21 11.12 24.71
CA GLU A 25 18.87 11.64 26.05
C GLU A 25 17.41 12.08 26.15
N ILE A 26 16.92 12.77 25.13
CA ILE A 26 15.50 13.16 25.01
C ILE A 26 14.61 11.92 25.03
N LYS A 27 14.91 10.91 24.21
CA LYS A 27 14.17 9.65 24.18
C LYS A 27 14.22 8.90 25.51
N LYS A 28 15.36 8.93 26.20
CA LYS A 28 15.53 8.31 27.53
C LYS A 28 14.70 9.01 28.59
N ALA A 29 14.71 10.33 28.61
CA ALA A 29 13.93 11.14 29.53
C ALA A 29 12.43 10.93 29.32
N TYR A 30 11.98 10.98 28.06
CA TYR A 30 10.61 10.69 27.70
C TYR A 30 10.13 9.31 28.19
N ARG A 31 10.89 8.24 27.92
CA ARG A 31 10.51 6.89 28.34
C ARG A 31 10.40 6.76 29.86
N LYS A 32 11.25 7.46 30.61
CA LYS A 32 11.20 7.46 32.08
C LYS A 32 9.90 8.12 32.57
N LEU A 33 9.64 9.34 32.10
CA LEU A 33 8.47 10.12 32.50
C LEU A 33 7.15 9.50 32.01
N ALA A 34 7.14 8.95 30.78
CA ALA A 34 5.97 8.29 30.23
C ALA A 34 5.57 7.03 31.04
N ARG A 35 6.51 6.30 31.62
CA ARG A 35 6.21 5.17 32.52
C ARG A 35 5.69 5.65 33.89
N GLU A 36 6.24 6.74 34.40
CA GLU A 36 5.87 7.31 35.71
C GLU A 36 4.45 7.89 35.66
N PHE A 37 4.08 8.59 34.59
CA PHE A 37 2.80 9.26 34.45
C PHE A 37 1.80 8.52 33.54
N HIS A 38 2.04 7.21 33.23
CA HIS A 38 1.15 6.44 32.36
C HIS A 38 -0.26 6.36 32.92
N PRO A 39 -1.32 6.55 32.10
CA PRO A 39 -2.70 6.52 32.58
C PRO A 39 -3.09 5.19 33.24
N ASP A 40 -2.54 4.06 32.76
CA ASP A 40 -2.82 2.75 33.36
C ASP A 40 -2.22 2.60 34.77
N ALA A 41 -1.08 3.24 35.02
CA ALA A 41 -0.42 3.21 36.34
C ALA A 41 -1.02 4.24 37.29
N ASN A 42 -1.69 5.30 36.77
CA ASN A 42 -2.22 6.44 37.54
C ASN A 42 -3.72 6.61 37.29
N LYS A 43 -4.51 5.55 37.31
CA LYS A 43 -5.95 5.58 37.06
C LYS A 43 -6.69 6.59 37.97
N GLY A 44 -7.42 7.52 37.33
CA GLY A 44 -8.22 8.52 38.04
C GLY A 44 -7.45 9.72 38.57
N ASN A 45 -6.15 9.87 38.29
CA ASN A 45 -5.35 11.02 38.68
C ASN A 45 -5.26 12.04 37.53
N ALA A 46 -6.15 13.03 37.53
CA ALA A 46 -6.21 14.09 36.52
C ALA A 46 -4.89 14.86 36.34
N LYS A 47 -4.13 15.07 37.43
CA LYS A 47 -2.82 15.74 37.35
C LYS A 47 -1.77 14.91 36.64
N ALA A 48 -1.79 13.58 36.82
CA ALA A 48 -0.88 12.69 36.12
C ALA A 48 -1.22 12.61 34.62
N GLU A 49 -2.50 12.65 34.27
CA GLU A 49 -2.98 12.67 32.90
C GLU A 49 -2.58 13.96 32.18
N GLU A 50 -2.75 15.10 32.81
CA GLU A 50 -2.33 16.41 32.29
C GLU A 50 -0.79 16.42 32.05
N ARG A 51 -0.04 15.95 33.05
CA ARG A 51 1.42 15.85 32.94
C ARG A 51 1.88 14.90 31.83
N PHE A 52 1.20 13.79 31.63
CA PHE A 52 1.46 12.87 30.54
C PHE A 52 1.22 13.52 29.17
N LYS A 53 0.17 14.34 29.01
CA LYS A 53 -0.09 15.11 27.79
C LYS A 53 1.04 16.09 27.50
N GLU A 54 1.51 16.84 28.51
CA GLU A 54 2.65 17.76 28.34
C GLU A 54 3.95 17.04 27.93
N ILE A 55 4.24 15.89 28.54
CA ILE A 55 5.41 15.08 28.26
C ILE A 55 5.36 14.53 26.83
N SER A 56 4.18 14.08 26.38
CA SER A 56 3.98 13.58 25.03
C SER A 56 4.12 14.69 23.99
N GLU A 57 3.56 15.87 24.26
CA GLU A 57 3.70 17.06 23.42
C GLU A 57 5.16 17.49 23.28
N ALA A 58 5.91 17.51 24.38
CA ALA A 58 7.34 17.84 24.38
C ALA A 58 8.17 16.84 23.57
N ASN A 59 7.85 15.55 23.65
CA ASN A 59 8.54 14.54 22.86
C ASN A 59 8.19 14.61 21.37
N ASP A 60 6.97 14.96 21.00
CA ASP A 60 6.56 15.13 19.60
C ASP A 60 7.31 16.28 18.90
N VAL A 61 7.72 17.28 19.67
CA VAL A 61 8.49 18.42 19.16
C VAL A 61 10.00 18.16 19.21
N LEU A 62 10.53 17.71 20.35
CA LEU A 62 11.98 17.57 20.56
C LEU A 62 12.53 16.23 20.04
N GLY A 63 11.69 15.22 19.84
CA GLY A 63 12.07 13.90 19.34
C GLY A 63 12.30 13.83 17.83
N ASP A 64 11.88 14.84 17.07
CA ASP A 64 12.11 14.99 15.65
C ASP A 64 13.09 16.13 15.38
N ALA A 65 14.22 15.85 14.72
CA ALA A 65 15.29 16.81 14.48
C ALA A 65 14.81 18.08 13.73
N LYS A 66 13.83 17.95 12.83
CA LYS A 66 13.29 19.07 12.06
C LYS A 66 12.40 19.95 12.92
N LYS A 67 11.46 19.36 13.66
CA LYS A 67 10.56 20.08 14.57
C LYS A 67 11.32 20.76 15.72
N ARG A 68 12.35 20.09 16.23
CA ARG A 68 13.24 20.64 17.25
C ARG A 68 13.93 21.90 16.74
N LYS A 69 14.48 21.85 15.52
CA LYS A 69 15.12 23.01 14.91
C LYS A 69 14.15 24.17 14.72
N GLU A 70 12.95 23.92 14.23
CA GLU A 70 11.87 24.91 14.06
C GLU A 70 11.46 25.53 15.41
N TYR A 71 11.37 24.72 16.47
CA TYR A 71 11.08 25.17 17.83
C TYR A 71 12.21 26.05 18.38
N ASP A 72 13.45 25.65 18.21
CA ASP A 72 14.63 26.39 18.69
C ASP A 72 14.77 27.74 17.94
N GLU A 73 14.52 27.76 16.64
CA GLU A 73 14.51 28.98 15.81
C GLU A 73 13.37 29.92 16.26
N ALA A 74 12.16 29.43 16.45
CA ALA A 74 11.03 30.20 16.93
C ALA A 74 11.32 30.80 18.30
N ARG A 75 11.92 30.04 19.18
CA ARG A 75 12.27 30.51 20.53
C ARG A 75 13.39 31.55 20.54
N THR A 76 14.33 31.45 19.60
CA THR A 76 15.40 32.46 19.44
C THR A 76 14.85 33.78 18.93
N LEU A 77 13.88 33.72 18.01
CA LEU A 77 13.24 34.91 17.44
C LEU A 77 12.29 35.62 18.41
N PHE A 78 11.56 34.89 19.22
CA PHE A 78 10.52 35.45 20.11
C PHE A 78 10.92 35.47 21.60
N GLY A 79 11.91 34.68 22.02
CA GLY A 79 12.30 34.52 23.44
C GLY A 79 13.26 35.59 23.99
N ASN A 80 13.93 36.35 23.15
CA ASN A 80 14.92 37.36 23.56
C ASN A 80 14.45 38.80 23.37
N GLY A 81 13.13 39.09 23.46
CA GLY A 81 12.66 40.48 23.52
C GLY A 81 13.03 41.38 22.30
N GLY A 82 13.39 40.80 21.14
CA GLY A 82 14.00 41.50 20.04
C GLY A 82 13.05 42.08 18.98
N PHE A 83 11.73 42.13 19.22
CA PHE A 83 10.83 42.86 18.33
C PHE A 83 10.34 44.14 19.03
N ARG A 84 11.19 45.16 19.13
CA ARG A 84 10.76 46.53 19.35
C ARG A 84 10.29 47.11 18.02
N PRO A 85 9.02 47.45 17.85
CA PRO A 85 8.59 48.24 16.70
C PRO A 85 9.22 49.61 16.82
N GLY A 86 10.11 49.94 15.87
CA GLY A 86 10.60 51.33 15.77
C GLY A 86 9.45 52.25 15.34
N PRO A 87 9.41 53.52 15.83
CA PRO A 87 8.38 54.45 15.45
C PRO A 87 8.59 54.92 13.99
N GLY A 88 7.90 54.28 13.01
CA GLY A 88 8.01 54.71 11.64
C GLY A 88 7.47 53.79 10.55
N ALA A 89 6.70 52.75 10.82
CA ALA A 89 6.05 51.96 9.82
C ALA A 89 4.53 51.94 10.02
N GLY A 90 3.84 52.60 9.08
CA GLY A 90 2.39 52.77 9.08
C GLY A 90 1.61 51.47 9.03
N GLY A 91 0.45 51.53 9.66
CA GLY A 91 -0.50 50.45 9.94
C GLY A 91 -0.78 49.46 8.82
N GLY A 92 -0.32 48.25 9.03
CA GLY A 92 -0.79 47.07 8.37
C GLY A 92 -0.92 46.01 9.46
N SER A 93 -2.13 45.78 9.94
CA SER A 93 -2.45 44.72 10.88
C SER A 93 -2.27 43.37 10.17
N PHE A 94 -1.08 42.78 10.32
CA PHE A 94 -0.86 41.40 9.91
C PHE A 94 -1.35 40.48 11.01
N ASN A 95 -2.66 40.20 11.00
CA ASN A 95 -3.24 39.09 11.74
C ASN A 95 -2.85 37.79 11.03
N PHE A 96 -1.69 37.24 11.36
CA PHE A 96 -1.35 35.87 10.99
C PHE A 96 -2.10 34.95 11.94
N ASP A 97 -3.29 34.53 11.54
CA ASP A 97 -4.01 33.45 12.19
C ASP A 97 -3.37 32.10 11.75
N LEU A 98 -2.35 31.67 12.51
CA LEU A 98 -1.72 30.36 12.33
C LEU A 98 -2.66 29.22 12.74
N GLY A 99 -3.81 29.54 13.32
CA GLY A 99 -4.86 28.59 13.70
C GLY A 99 -5.53 27.95 12.48
N ASP A 100 -5.65 28.68 11.37
CA ASP A 100 -6.23 28.17 10.13
C ASP A 100 -5.28 27.24 9.36
N LEU A 101 -3.97 27.37 9.61
CA LEU A 101 -2.97 26.50 8.95
C LEU A 101 -2.84 25.11 9.63
N PHE A 102 -3.21 25.03 10.92
CA PHE A 102 -3.14 23.78 11.71
C PHE A 102 -4.50 23.24 12.18
N GLY A 103 -5.59 24.03 12.06
CA GLY A 103 -6.92 23.70 12.58
C GLY A 103 -7.85 22.93 11.64
N GLY A 104 -7.46 22.63 10.44
CA GLY A 104 -8.31 22.02 9.40
C GLY A 104 -8.35 20.49 9.35
N ALA A 105 -8.33 19.79 10.50
CA ALA A 105 -8.45 18.32 10.49
C ALA A 105 -9.28 17.80 11.66
N GLN A 106 -10.58 18.14 11.68
CA GLN A 106 -11.54 17.41 12.50
C GLN A 106 -12.66 16.86 11.59
N GLY A 107 -12.52 15.61 11.20
CA GLY A 107 -13.60 14.86 10.56
C GLY A 107 -13.19 14.02 9.36
N GLY A 108 -12.80 12.75 9.56
CA GLY A 108 -12.68 11.79 8.48
C GLY A 108 -11.55 10.77 8.67
N SER A 109 -11.92 9.61 9.19
CA SER A 109 -11.13 8.37 9.27
C SER A 109 -10.47 8.01 7.95
N GLY A 110 -9.13 7.79 7.91
CA GLY A 110 -8.45 7.28 6.72
C GLY A 110 -6.94 7.36 6.85
N SER A 111 -6.32 6.24 7.22
CA SER A 111 -4.89 5.91 7.26
C SER A 111 -4.11 6.39 6.03
N GLY A 112 -2.96 7.07 6.20
CA GLY A 112 -1.94 7.16 5.14
C GLY A 112 -1.10 8.43 5.10
N GLY A 113 0.11 8.40 5.68
CA GLY A 113 1.28 9.01 5.10
C GLY A 113 1.39 10.54 5.00
N PHE A 114 1.69 11.24 6.09
CA PHE A 114 2.01 12.66 6.07
C PHE A 114 3.52 12.89 5.91
N GLY A 115 3.97 12.88 4.66
CA GLY A 115 5.36 13.16 4.28
C GLY A 115 5.43 13.96 3.00
N GLY A 116 5.11 15.26 3.03
CA GLY A 116 5.30 16.09 1.84
C GLY A 116 4.61 17.44 1.96
N GLY A 117 5.36 18.54 2.11
CA GLY A 117 4.85 19.77 1.57
C GLY A 117 4.86 21.05 2.37
N ILE A 118 5.64 21.21 3.44
CA ILE A 118 5.84 22.55 4.01
C ILE A 118 6.83 23.39 3.17
N GLY A 119 7.71 22.73 2.40
CA GLY A 119 8.65 23.42 1.49
C GLY A 119 7.98 24.15 0.31
N ASP A 120 6.86 23.65 -0.19
CA ASP A 120 6.16 24.23 -1.35
C ASP A 120 5.35 25.48 -0.99
N VAL A 121 4.83 25.57 0.25
CA VAL A 121 4.05 26.74 0.68
C VAL A 121 4.93 27.95 0.97
N PHE A 122 6.16 27.73 1.47
CA PHE A 122 7.12 28.82 1.71
C PHE A 122 7.82 29.28 0.42
N GLY A 123 8.07 28.40 -0.54
CA GLY A 123 8.63 28.77 -1.85
C GLY A 123 7.71 29.67 -2.67
N GLY A 124 6.40 29.55 -2.52
CA GLY A 124 5.42 30.39 -3.22
C GLY A 124 5.27 31.81 -2.68
N LEU A 125 5.58 32.05 -1.42
CA LEU A 125 5.37 33.37 -0.78
C LEU A 125 6.53 34.35 -1.03
N PHE A 126 7.76 33.85 -1.22
CA PHE A 126 8.94 34.69 -1.48
C PHE A 126 9.19 34.98 -2.96
N ASN A 127 8.47 34.34 -3.91
CA ASN A 127 8.65 34.58 -5.35
C ASN A 127 7.65 35.61 -5.92
N ARG A 128 7.14 36.55 -5.13
CA ARG A 128 6.15 37.54 -5.56
C ARG A 128 6.80 38.82 -6.17
N GLY A 129 8.08 38.78 -6.55
CA GLY A 129 8.82 39.92 -7.08
C GLY A 129 9.37 39.74 -8.50
N GLY A 130 8.85 38.80 -9.28
CA GLY A 130 9.26 38.67 -10.70
C GLY A 130 8.02 38.55 -11.57
N THR A 131 7.91 39.39 -12.59
CA THR A 131 7.00 39.29 -13.75
C THR A 131 7.23 37.94 -14.46
N GLY A 132 6.91 36.82 -13.78
CA GLY A 132 7.03 35.45 -14.28
C GLY A 132 5.73 35.08 -14.96
N THR A 133 5.75 34.89 -16.27
CA THR A 133 4.80 34.13 -17.05
C THR A 133 4.28 32.94 -16.22
N THR A 134 3.02 32.94 -15.89
CA THR A 134 2.31 31.82 -15.20
C THR A 134 2.42 30.55 -16.05
N ARG A 135 3.55 29.84 -15.95
CA ARG A 135 3.68 28.51 -16.55
C ARG A 135 2.68 27.61 -15.86
N ALA A 136 1.73 27.13 -16.63
CA ALA A 136 0.77 26.16 -16.14
C ALA A 136 1.50 24.99 -15.47
N GLN A 137 1.13 24.70 -14.21
CA GLN A 137 1.83 23.73 -13.36
C GLN A 137 1.88 22.33 -13.99
N PRO A 138 3.01 21.60 -13.81
CA PRO A 138 3.13 20.22 -14.21
C PRO A 138 2.04 19.36 -13.54
N ARG A 139 1.36 18.52 -14.33
CA ARG A 139 0.35 17.60 -13.79
C ARG A 139 0.83 16.17 -13.90
N ARG A 140 0.68 15.42 -12.80
CA ARG A 140 0.96 13.99 -12.79
C ARG A 140 0.02 13.25 -13.75
N GLY A 141 0.56 12.25 -14.48
CA GLY A 141 -0.21 11.36 -15.32
C GLY A 141 -1.18 10.49 -14.51
N GLN A 142 -2.22 10.03 -15.18
CA GLN A 142 -3.20 9.13 -14.58
C GLN A 142 -2.57 7.77 -14.30
N ASP A 143 -3.01 7.14 -13.22
CA ASP A 143 -2.68 5.75 -12.93
C ASP A 143 -3.46 4.84 -13.90
N ILE A 144 -2.86 3.71 -14.27
CA ILE A 144 -3.46 2.72 -15.18
C ILE A 144 -3.67 1.44 -14.40
N GLU A 145 -4.83 0.84 -14.53
CA GLU A 145 -5.11 -0.49 -14.02
C GLU A 145 -5.15 -1.49 -15.17
N SER A 146 -4.62 -2.67 -14.93
CA SER A 146 -4.61 -3.77 -15.89
C SER A 146 -4.67 -5.09 -15.16
N GLU A 147 -5.16 -6.12 -15.83
CA GLU A 147 -5.30 -7.45 -15.28
C GLU A 147 -4.41 -8.41 -16.05
N VAL A 148 -3.91 -9.42 -15.35
CA VAL A 148 -3.13 -10.50 -15.94
C VAL A 148 -3.56 -11.83 -15.32
N THR A 149 -3.78 -12.82 -16.18
CA THR A 149 -4.04 -14.20 -15.76
C THR A 149 -2.77 -15.01 -15.90
N LEU A 150 -2.36 -15.67 -14.82
CA LEU A 150 -1.22 -16.56 -14.75
C LEU A 150 -1.70 -17.99 -14.52
N SER A 151 -0.98 -18.95 -15.03
CA SER A 151 -1.13 -20.32 -14.58
C SER A 151 -0.66 -20.47 -13.12
N PHE A 152 -1.10 -21.52 -12.45
CA PHE A 152 -0.67 -21.80 -11.07
C PHE A 152 0.86 -21.87 -10.93
N THR A 153 1.52 -22.54 -11.88
CA THR A 153 2.98 -22.72 -11.89
C THR A 153 3.70 -21.37 -12.06
N GLU A 154 3.25 -20.55 -13.01
CA GLU A 154 3.81 -19.20 -13.22
C GLU A 154 3.64 -18.30 -12.00
N ALA A 155 2.53 -18.42 -11.26
CA ALA A 155 2.31 -17.67 -10.04
C ALA A 155 3.24 -18.10 -8.90
N ILE A 156 3.61 -19.38 -8.85
CA ILE A 156 4.53 -19.93 -7.85
C ILE A 156 5.99 -19.59 -8.17
N GLU A 157 6.40 -19.73 -9.42
CA GLU A 157 7.79 -19.56 -9.86
C GLU A 157 8.12 -18.10 -10.22
N GLY A 158 7.07 -17.31 -10.49
CA GLY A 158 7.19 -15.98 -11.08
C GLY A 158 7.32 -16.03 -12.60
N ALA A 159 6.80 -15.01 -13.25
CA ALA A 159 6.78 -14.94 -14.71
C ALA A 159 7.05 -13.53 -15.21
N THR A 160 7.52 -13.44 -16.47
CA THR A 160 7.55 -12.17 -17.18
C THR A 160 6.50 -12.19 -18.26
N VAL A 161 5.51 -11.31 -18.15
CA VAL A 161 4.36 -11.28 -19.04
C VAL A 161 4.31 -9.99 -19.85
N PRO A 162 3.98 -10.07 -21.16
CA PRO A 162 3.77 -8.90 -21.99
C PRO A 162 2.39 -8.30 -21.70
N LEU A 163 2.37 -7.06 -21.22
CA LEU A 163 1.15 -6.32 -20.93
C LEU A 163 0.89 -5.28 -22.01
N ARG A 164 -0.25 -5.36 -22.68
CA ARG A 164 -0.67 -4.34 -23.63
C ARG A 164 -1.50 -3.31 -22.94
N MET A 165 -1.03 -2.06 -23.01
CA MET A 165 -1.72 -0.93 -22.40
C MET A 165 -2.08 0.10 -23.46
N SER A 166 -3.29 0.62 -23.40
CA SER A 166 -3.67 1.79 -24.16
C SER A 166 -3.74 3.01 -23.22
N SER A 167 -3.04 4.06 -23.57
CA SER A 167 -3.07 5.30 -22.82
C SER A 167 -3.06 6.49 -23.76
N GLN A 168 -3.57 7.62 -23.29
CA GLN A 168 -3.39 8.86 -24.03
C GLN A 168 -1.97 9.38 -23.85
N GLN A 169 -1.24 9.50 -24.94
CA GLN A 169 0.12 10.02 -24.98
C GLN A 169 0.17 11.32 -25.77
N PRO A 170 1.21 12.15 -25.59
CA PRO A 170 1.43 13.27 -26.49
C PRO A 170 1.38 12.81 -27.94
N CYS A 171 0.58 13.47 -28.74
CA CYS A 171 0.42 13.13 -30.16
C CYS A 171 1.76 13.25 -30.88
N LYS A 172 2.21 12.16 -31.52
CA LYS A 172 3.50 12.14 -32.24
C LYS A 172 3.53 13.09 -33.44
N ALA A 173 2.39 13.31 -34.09
CA ALA A 173 2.33 14.14 -35.28
C ALA A 173 2.52 15.64 -34.96
N CYS A 174 2.05 16.12 -33.79
CA CYS A 174 2.21 17.51 -33.39
C CYS A 174 3.07 17.66 -32.12
N SER A 175 3.77 16.62 -31.68
CA SER A 175 4.61 16.63 -30.47
C SER A 175 3.88 17.13 -29.21
N GLY A 176 2.55 16.89 -29.16
CA GLY A 176 1.72 17.27 -28.02
C GLY A 176 1.16 18.69 -28.06
N THR A 177 1.51 19.53 -29.05
CA THR A 177 1.02 20.91 -29.18
C THR A 177 -0.45 21.00 -29.54
N GLY A 178 -0.98 20.02 -30.27
CA GLY A 178 -2.35 20.03 -30.82
C GLY A 178 -2.46 20.78 -32.14
N ASP A 179 -1.43 21.52 -32.54
CA ASP A 179 -1.40 22.30 -33.77
C ASP A 179 -0.60 21.59 -34.86
N LYS A 180 -1.08 21.61 -36.10
CA LYS A 180 -0.42 20.96 -37.26
C LYS A 180 0.96 21.54 -37.52
N ASN A 181 1.10 22.85 -37.32
CA ASN A 181 2.35 23.61 -37.54
C ASN A 181 3.25 23.65 -36.30
N GLY A 182 2.83 23.05 -35.19
CA GLY A 182 3.59 22.97 -33.93
C GLY A 182 3.59 24.28 -33.10
N THR A 183 2.88 25.33 -33.51
CA THR A 183 2.86 26.64 -32.85
C THR A 183 1.46 27.03 -32.38
N PRO A 184 0.95 26.48 -31.28
CA PRO A 184 -0.33 26.88 -30.73
C PRO A 184 -0.21 28.28 -30.10
N ARG A 185 -1.29 29.06 -30.14
CA ARG A 185 -1.33 30.38 -29.47
C ARG A 185 -1.81 30.24 -28.02
N VAL A 186 -1.46 31.21 -27.21
CA VAL A 186 -1.97 31.34 -25.85
C VAL A 186 -3.47 31.62 -25.90
N CYS A 187 -4.24 30.90 -25.08
CA CYS A 187 -5.68 31.10 -24.98
C CYS A 187 -5.98 32.52 -24.46
N PRO A 188 -6.72 33.37 -25.20
CA PRO A 188 -7.01 34.73 -24.78
C PRO A 188 -7.89 34.80 -23.53
N THR A 189 -8.79 33.84 -23.35
CA THR A 189 -9.75 33.84 -22.24
C THR A 189 -9.11 33.55 -20.88
N CYS A 190 -8.13 32.66 -20.81
CA CYS A 190 -7.44 32.33 -19.57
C CYS A 190 -5.99 32.79 -19.53
N VAL A 191 -5.52 33.47 -20.56
CA VAL A 191 -4.16 33.97 -20.68
C VAL A 191 -3.10 32.92 -20.37
N GLY A 192 -3.33 31.69 -20.85
CA GLY A 192 -2.41 30.57 -20.68
C GLY A 192 -2.57 29.76 -19.37
N THR A 193 -3.36 30.23 -18.41
CA THR A 193 -3.53 29.53 -17.12
C THR A 193 -4.30 28.20 -17.26
N GLY A 194 -5.16 28.07 -18.27
CA GLY A 194 -6.05 26.91 -18.46
C GLY A 194 -7.26 26.91 -17.53
N GLN A 195 -7.41 27.91 -16.66
CA GLN A 195 -8.47 28.00 -15.66
C GLN A 195 -9.10 29.39 -15.69
N VAL A 196 -10.38 29.47 -15.38
CA VAL A 196 -11.12 30.72 -15.20
C VAL A 196 -11.75 30.72 -13.82
N ALA A 197 -11.68 31.87 -13.14
CA ALA A 197 -12.31 32.02 -11.84
C ALA A 197 -13.82 32.19 -12.03
N ARG A 198 -14.64 31.36 -11.42
CA ARG A 198 -16.06 31.53 -11.31
C ARG A 198 -16.35 32.26 -10.01
N GLY A 199 -16.63 33.55 -10.10
CA GLY A 199 -17.01 34.35 -8.95
C GLY A 199 -18.39 33.91 -8.41
N SER A 200 -18.42 33.27 -7.25
CA SER A 200 -19.59 33.20 -6.41
C SER A 200 -19.42 34.23 -5.33
N GLY A 201 -20.32 35.17 -5.21
CA GLY A 201 -20.24 36.38 -4.36
C GLY A 201 -20.18 36.11 -2.85
N GLY A 202 -19.02 35.62 -2.40
CA GLY A 202 -18.77 35.30 -1.00
C GLY A 202 -17.38 34.75 -0.77
N GLY A 203 -16.30 35.48 -1.11
CA GLY A 203 -14.94 35.26 -0.61
C GLY A 203 -14.20 34.00 -1.10
N PHE A 204 -14.86 33.03 -1.70
CA PHE A 204 -14.25 31.83 -2.29
C PHE A 204 -14.39 31.85 -3.80
N SER A 205 -13.29 31.90 -4.54
CA SER A 205 -13.28 31.73 -5.97
C SER A 205 -12.98 30.26 -6.32
N LEU A 206 -13.97 29.55 -6.86
CA LEU A 206 -13.76 28.25 -7.48
C LEU A 206 -13.15 28.44 -8.86
N THR A 207 -12.09 27.72 -9.16
CA THR A 207 -11.45 27.75 -10.48
C THR A 207 -11.96 26.59 -11.32
N ASP A 208 -12.62 26.90 -12.44
CA ASP A 208 -13.06 25.92 -13.43
C ASP A 208 -12.08 25.84 -14.60
N PRO A 209 -11.98 24.69 -15.29
CA PRO A 209 -11.24 24.59 -16.53
C PRO A 209 -11.78 25.61 -17.55
N CYS A 210 -10.89 26.37 -18.21
CA CYS A 210 -11.31 27.33 -19.23
C CYS A 210 -12.10 26.63 -20.35
N PRO A 211 -13.31 27.11 -20.69
CA PRO A 211 -14.18 26.47 -21.68
C PRO A 211 -13.55 26.43 -23.08
N ASP A 212 -12.81 27.45 -23.46
CA ASP A 212 -12.26 27.59 -24.81
C ASP A 212 -11.07 26.64 -25.03
N CYS A 213 -10.13 26.60 -24.11
CA CYS A 213 -8.97 25.72 -24.23
C CYS A 213 -9.10 24.39 -23.49
N LYS A 214 -10.23 24.17 -22.82
CA LYS A 214 -10.52 22.96 -22.04
C LYS A 214 -9.41 22.62 -21.03
N GLY A 215 -8.94 23.62 -20.33
CA GLY A 215 -7.89 23.49 -19.32
C GLY A 215 -6.46 23.47 -19.87
N ARG A 216 -6.26 23.59 -21.18
CA ARG A 216 -4.93 23.48 -21.81
C ARG A 216 -4.09 24.76 -21.73
N GLY A 217 -4.71 25.90 -21.66
CA GLY A 217 -4.03 27.21 -21.73
C GLY A 217 -3.63 27.61 -23.15
N LEU A 218 -3.69 26.68 -24.10
CA LEU A 218 -3.28 26.87 -25.49
C LEU A 218 -4.40 26.49 -26.46
N ILE A 219 -4.51 27.19 -27.57
CA ILE A 219 -5.47 26.93 -28.65
C ILE A 219 -4.67 26.67 -29.94
N ALA A 220 -5.02 25.58 -30.63
CA ALA A 220 -4.47 25.29 -31.94
C ALA A 220 -5.20 26.11 -32.99
N GLU A 221 -4.47 26.89 -33.79
CA GLU A 221 -5.03 27.60 -34.94
C GLU A 221 -5.32 26.65 -36.10
N ASN A 222 -4.42 25.72 -36.34
CA ASN A 222 -4.58 24.64 -37.30
C ASN A 222 -4.62 23.30 -36.57
N PRO A 223 -5.81 22.79 -36.24
CA PRO A 223 -5.92 21.57 -35.46
C PRO A 223 -5.23 20.38 -36.15
N CYS A 224 -4.38 19.69 -35.42
CA CYS A 224 -3.71 18.49 -35.92
C CYS A 224 -4.76 17.41 -36.25
N GLU A 225 -4.72 16.86 -37.44
CA GLU A 225 -5.69 15.87 -37.95
C GLU A 225 -5.69 14.57 -37.14
N VAL A 226 -4.55 14.19 -36.55
CA VAL A 226 -4.42 12.93 -35.77
C VAL A 226 -5.07 13.05 -34.39
N CYS A 227 -4.94 14.19 -33.72
CA CYS A 227 -5.46 14.37 -32.35
C CYS A 227 -6.62 15.36 -32.26
N MET A 228 -7.09 15.89 -33.39
CA MET A 228 -8.18 16.86 -33.46
C MET A 228 -7.98 18.05 -32.51
N GLY A 229 -6.76 18.58 -32.49
CA GLY A 229 -6.40 19.72 -31.65
C GLY A 229 -6.17 19.39 -30.17
N SER A 230 -6.40 18.15 -29.71
CA SER A 230 -6.25 17.80 -28.29
C SER A 230 -4.79 17.71 -27.82
N GLY A 231 -3.84 17.58 -28.73
CA GLY A 231 -2.42 17.34 -28.44
C GLY A 231 -2.13 15.93 -27.91
N ARG A 232 -3.14 15.09 -27.76
CA ARG A 232 -3.01 13.72 -27.24
C ARG A 232 -3.70 12.73 -28.19
N ALA A 233 -3.07 11.59 -28.36
CA ALA A 233 -3.60 10.50 -29.17
C ALA A 233 -3.56 9.20 -28.38
N LYS A 234 -4.52 8.31 -28.65
CA LYS A 234 -4.48 6.96 -28.10
C LYS A 234 -3.24 6.25 -28.66
N SER A 235 -2.41 5.75 -27.79
CA SER A 235 -1.24 4.94 -28.12
C SER A 235 -1.29 3.65 -27.35
N SER A 236 -1.12 2.53 -28.05
CA SER A 236 -0.93 1.23 -27.41
C SER A 236 0.56 0.94 -27.30
N ARG A 237 0.99 0.49 -26.15
CA ARG A 237 2.34 -0.01 -25.95
C ARG A 237 2.29 -1.36 -25.27
N THR A 238 3.22 -2.23 -25.64
CA THR A 238 3.46 -3.49 -24.94
C THR A 238 4.64 -3.30 -24.01
N MET A 239 4.49 -3.69 -22.76
CA MET A 239 5.53 -3.62 -21.75
C MET A 239 5.70 -5.00 -21.11
N GLN A 240 6.95 -5.43 -20.95
CA GLN A 240 7.26 -6.64 -20.18
C GLN A 240 7.17 -6.31 -18.69
N VAL A 241 6.33 -7.04 -17.98
CA VAL A 241 6.14 -6.91 -16.53
C VAL A 241 6.61 -8.18 -15.87
N ARG A 242 7.59 -8.05 -14.98
CA ARG A 242 8.06 -9.15 -14.15
C ARG A 242 7.16 -9.29 -12.93
N ILE A 243 6.47 -10.39 -12.85
CA ILE A 243 5.67 -10.80 -11.69
C ILE A 243 6.57 -11.60 -10.75
N PRO A 244 6.70 -11.21 -9.48
CA PRO A 244 7.53 -11.95 -8.53
C PRO A 244 6.96 -13.35 -8.25
N ALA A 245 7.83 -14.27 -7.85
CA ALA A 245 7.42 -15.60 -7.39
C ALA A 245 6.52 -15.52 -6.16
N GLY A 246 5.61 -16.46 -6.04
CA GLY A 246 4.73 -16.58 -4.88
C GLY A 246 3.61 -15.54 -4.82
N VAL A 247 3.18 -14.96 -5.94
CA VAL A 247 1.99 -14.08 -5.97
C VAL A 247 0.72 -14.87 -5.67
N SER A 248 -0.22 -14.23 -4.99
CA SER A 248 -1.53 -14.80 -4.69
C SER A 248 -2.58 -14.33 -5.69
N ASP A 249 -3.65 -15.10 -5.83
CA ASP A 249 -4.82 -14.64 -6.58
C ASP A 249 -5.40 -13.36 -5.98
N GLY A 250 -5.84 -12.44 -6.82
CA GLY A 250 -6.32 -11.12 -6.42
C GLY A 250 -5.23 -10.15 -5.95
N GLN A 251 -3.95 -10.51 -6.04
CA GLN A 251 -2.87 -9.63 -5.59
C GLN A 251 -2.67 -8.45 -6.56
N ARG A 252 -2.65 -7.24 -6.01
CA ARG A 252 -2.38 -6.00 -6.75
C ARG A 252 -0.91 -5.63 -6.67
N ILE A 253 -0.25 -5.51 -7.83
CA ILE A 253 1.17 -5.14 -7.96
C ILE A 253 1.27 -3.72 -8.50
N ARG A 254 1.99 -2.84 -7.81
CA ARG A 254 2.22 -1.45 -8.21
C ARG A 254 3.56 -1.30 -8.89
N LEU A 255 3.55 -0.78 -10.10
CA LEU A 255 4.74 -0.43 -10.88
C LEU A 255 4.83 1.09 -11.00
N ARG A 256 5.71 1.70 -10.21
CA ARG A 256 5.85 3.16 -10.11
C ARG A 256 6.28 3.78 -11.42
N GLY A 257 5.63 4.89 -11.81
CA GLY A 257 5.96 5.65 -13.00
C GLY A 257 5.70 4.93 -14.33
N LYS A 258 4.94 3.82 -14.32
CA LYS A 258 4.59 3.04 -15.53
C LYS A 258 3.17 3.28 -16.03
N GLY A 259 2.43 4.21 -15.41
CA GLY A 259 1.11 4.64 -15.83
C GLY A 259 1.12 5.57 -17.06
N ALA A 260 0.10 6.41 -17.19
CA ALA A 260 0.02 7.41 -18.26
C ALA A 260 1.10 8.50 -18.07
N PRO A 261 1.63 9.05 -19.15
CA PRO A 261 2.57 10.16 -19.07
C PRO A 261 1.90 11.39 -18.47
N GLY A 262 2.66 12.13 -17.68
CA GLY A 262 2.22 13.40 -17.11
C GLY A 262 2.02 14.48 -18.17
N GLU A 263 1.43 15.57 -17.76
CA GLU A 263 1.22 16.76 -18.59
C GLU A 263 2.22 17.84 -18.21
N ARG A 264 2.64 18.64 -19.21
CA ARG A 264 3.51 19.81 -19.01
C ARG A 264 4.80 19.49 -18.24
N GLY A 265 5.41 18.33 -18.52
CA GLY A 265 6.61 17.88 -17.82
C GLY A 265 6.35 17.26 -16.44
N GLY A 266 5.10 17.02 -16.07
CA GLY A 266 4.76 16.31 -14.85
C GLY A 266 5.17 14.84 -14.89
N PRO A 267 5.34 14.19 -13.72
CA PRO A 267 5.72 12.80 -13.65
C PRO A 267 4.62 11.89 -14.19
N ALA A 268 4.98 10.71 -14.67
CA ALA A 268 4.02 9.69 -15.08
C ALA A 268 3.24 9.15 -13.85
N GLY A 269 2.03 8.66 -14.09
CA GLY A 269 1.27 7.89 -13.12
C GLY A 269 1.87 6.51 -12.88
N ASP A 270 1.22 5.71 -12.06
CA ASP A 270 1.62 4.33 -11.75
C ASP A 270 0.77 3.32 -12.54
N LEU A 271 1.30 2.14 -12.72
CA LEU A 271 0.57 1.00 -13.25
C LEU A 271 0.27 0.03 -12.11
N TYR A 272 -0.98 -0.32 -11.98
CA TYR A 272 -1.45 -1.36 -11.07
C TYR A 272 -1.84 -2.58 -11.88
N VAL A 273 -1.24 -3.71 -11.55
CA VAL A 273 -1.52 -4.99 -12.20
C VAL A 273 -2.23 -5.88 -11.18
N MET A 274 -3.49 -6.22 -11.48
CA MET A 274 -4.25 -7.23 -10.74
C MET A 274 -3.88 -8.60 -11.30
N VAL A 275 -3.46 -9.51 -10.44
CA VAL A 275 -3.04 -10.85 -10.83
C VAL A 275 -4.18 -11.82 -10.53
N HIS A 276 -4.61 -12.55 -11.55
CA HIS A 276 -5.52 -13.69 -11.44
C HIS A 276 -4.72 -14.99 -11.63
N VAL A 277 -4.90 -15.93 -10.71
CA VAL A 277 -4.19 -17.21 -10.74
C VAL A 277 -5.16 -18.33 -11.06
N GLY A 278 -4.89 -19.05 -12.15
CA GLY A 278 -5.67 -20.21 -12.54
C GLY A 278 -5.49 -21.38 -11.55
N GLU A 279 -6.51 -22.22 -11.45
CA GLU A 279 -6.46 -23.43 -10.64
C GLU A 279 -5.53 -24.48 -11.27
N HIS A 280 -4.93 -25.32 -10.41
CA HIS A 280 -4.15 -26.48 -10.87
C HIS A 280 -4.92 -27.78 -10.55
N PRO A 281 -4.96 -28.75 -11.48
CA PRO A 281 -5.79 -29.96 -11.29
C PRO A 281 -5.35 -30.85 -10.12
N VAL A 282 -4.11 -30.72 -9.67
CA VAL A 282 -3.52 -31.57 -8.62
C VAL A 282 -3.13 -30.79 -7.38
N PHE A 283 -2.60 -29.58 -7.57
CA PHE A 283 -2.06 -28.79 -6.47
C PHE A 283 -2.97 -27.62 -6.10
N GLY A 284 -3.13 -27.41 -4.80
CA GLY A 284 -3.70 -26.20 -4.23
C GLY A 284 -2.64 -25.39 -3.48
N ARG A 285 -3.03 -24.24 -2.96
CA ARG A 285 -2.16 -23.35 -2.18
C ARG A 285 -2.80 -22.93 -0.86
N ARG A 286 -2.01 -22.97 0.21
CA ARG A 286 -2.38 -22.44 1.52
C ARG A 286 -1.25 -21.55 2.06
N GLY A 287 -1.34 -20.25 1.83
CA GLY A 287 -0.25 -19.30 2.12
C GLY A 287 1.00 -19.63 1.30
N ASP A 288 2.12 -19.88 1.96
CA ASP A 288 3.37 -20.28 1.31
C ASP A 288 3.49 -21.78 1.07
N ASN A 289 2.53 -22.58 1.56
CA ASN A 289 2.54 -24.01 1.39
C ASN A 289 1.70 -24.42 0.18
N LEU A 290 2.15 -25.46 -0.50
CA LEU A 290 1.34 -26.16 -1.49
C LEU A 290 0.54 -27.27 -0.82
N THR A 291 -0.62 -27.61 -1.36
CA THR A 291 -1.45 -28.73 -0.91
C THR A 291 -1.65 -29.71 -2.04
N VAL A 292 -1.67 -30.99 -1.71
CA VAL A 292 -1.99 -32.07 -2.63
C VAL A 292 -2.76 -33.15 -1.88
N THR A 293 -3.79 -33.70 -2.51
CA THR A 293 -4.50 -34.89 -2.01
C THR A 293 -3.96 -36.12 -2.72
N VAL A 294 -3.52 -37.09 -1.97
CA VAL A 294 -2.91 -38.32 -2.51
C VAL A 294 -3.78 -39.51 -2.13
N PRO A 295 -4.33 -40.22 -3.13
CA PRO A 295 -5.07 -41.45 -2.89
C PRO A 295 -4.12 -42.56 -2.46
N VAL A 296 -4.48 -43.25 -1.40
CA VAL A 296 -3.79 -44.43 -0.89
C VAL A 296 -4.77 -45.59 -0.74
N THR A 297 -4.27 -46.80 -0.81
CA THR A 297 -5.10 -47.96 -0.56
C THR A 297 -5.38 -48.14 0.94
N PHE A 298 -6.45 -48.87 1.30
CA PHE A 298 -6.73 -49.21 2.69
C PHE A 298 -5.56 -49.99 3.34
N ALA A 299 -4.93 -50.89 2.57
CA ALA A 299 -3.78 -51.67 3.06
C ALA A 299 -2.58 -50.79 3.39
N GLU A 300 -2.26 -49.79 2.54
CA GLU A 300 -1.18 -48.80 2.79
C GLU A 300 -1.51 -47.95 4.03
N ALA A 301 -2.76 -47.52 4.20
CA ALA A 301 -3.18 -46.75 5.36
C ALA A 301 -3.13 -47.54 6.66
N ALA A 302 -3.55 -48.80 6.63
CA ALA A 302 -3.63 -49.69 7.79
C ALA A 302 -2.26 -50.25 8.22
N LEU A 303 -1.47 -50.75 7.26
CA LEU A 303 -0.19 -51.40 7.53
C LEU A 303 1.00 -50.46 7.49
N GLY A 304 0.79 -49.26 6.94
CA GLY A 304 1.86 -48.32 6.63
C GLY A 304 2.59 -48.70 5.37
N GLY A 305 3.48 -47.82 4.91
CA GLY A 305 4.24 -48.03 3.69
C GLY A 305 4.93 -46.78 3.22
N GLU A 306 5.46 -46.85 2.01
CA GLU A 306 6.06 -45.70 1.32
C GLU A 306 5.18 -45.26 0.16
N VAL A 307 4.79 -44.00 0.16
CA VAL A 307 3.95 -43.40 -0.86
C VAL A 307 4.72 -42.34 -1.64
N ARG A 308 4.72 -42.44 -2.95
CA ARG A 308 5.34 -41.47 -3.83
C ARG A 308 4.37 -40.33 -4.11
N VAL A 309 4.81 -39.12 -3.79
CA VAL A 309 4.01 -37.90 -3.91
C VAL A 309 4.61 -37.00 -4.98
N PRO A 310 3.82 -36.53 -5.96
CA PRO A 310 4.30 -35.58 -6.95
C PRO A 310 4.66 -34.24 -6.28
N THR A 311 5.61 -33.53 -6.84
CA THR A 311 5.96 -32.14 -6.47
C THR A 311 5.79 -31.23 -7.67
N LEU A 312 5.49 -29.97 -7.42
CA LEU A 312 5.37 -28.99 -8.49
C LEU A 312 6.76 -28.67 -9.04
N GLY A 313 6.97 -28.92 -10.35
CA GLY A 313 8.22 -28.60 -11.03
C GLY A 313 9.44 -29.44 -10.65
N GLY A 314 9.31 -30.46 -9.78
CA GLY A 314 10.42 -31.25 -9.27
C GLY A 314 10.21 -32.76 -9.29
N PRO A 315 11.22 -33.56 -8.92
CA PRO A 315 11.08 -35.00 -8.78
C PRO A 315 10.12 -35.35 -7.64
N PRO A 316 9.34 -36.45 -7.77
CA PRO A 316 8.45 -36.91 -6.72
C PRO A 316 9.22 -37.23 -5.44
N VAL A 317 8.58 -37.00 -4.28
CA VAL A 317 9.13 -37.32 -2.96
C VAL A 317 8.46 -38.57 -2.40
N THR A 318 9.22 -39.40 -1.69
CA THR A 318 8.68 -40.55 -0.98
C THR A 318 8.35 -40.15 0.46
N LEU A 319 7.11 -40.34 0.86
CA LEU A 319 6.66 -40.13 2.24
C LEU A 319 6.43 -41.48 2.88
N LYS A 320 6.94 -41.64 4.10
CA LYS A 320 6.68 -42.83 4.92
C LYS A 320 5.34 -42.65 5.65
N LEU A 321 4.40 -43.51 5.34
CA LEU A 321 3.08 -43.58 5.93
C LEU A 321 3.15 -44.47 7.21
N PRO A 322 2.85 -43.93 8.40
CA PRO A 322 2.78 -44.76 9.61
C PRO A 322 1.60 -45.73 9.55
N PRO A 323 1.73 -46.90 10.15
CA PRO A 323 0.58 -47.81 10.31
C PRO A 323 -0.58 -47.13 11.05
N GLY A 324 -1.82 -47.43 10.65
CA GLY A 324 -3.01 -46.84 11.25
C GLY A 324 -3.22 -45.37 10.88
N THR A 325 -2.77 -44.94 9.70
CA THR A 325 -2.98 -43.59 9.23
C THR A 325 -4.46 -43.32 8.90
N PRO A 326 -5.16 -42.41 9.60
CA PRO A 326 -6.55 -42.11 9.33
C PRO A 326 -6.75 -41.38 8.01
N ASN A 327 -7.93 -41.55 7.41
CA ASN A 327 -8.35 -40.74 6.24
C ASN A 327 -8.34 -39.25 6.56
N GLY A 328 -7.90 -38.42 5.62
CA GLY A 328 -7.79 -36.97 5.82
C GLY A 328 -6.56 -36.49 6.58
N ARG A 329 -5.69 -37.39 7.05
CA ARG A 329 -4.45 -37.02 7.72
C ARG A 329 -3.56 -36.21 6.80
N THR A 330 -3.10 -35.05 7.27
CA THR A 330 -2.17 -34.20 6.54
C THR A 330 -0.73 -34.43 7.02
N MET A 331 0.14 -34.74 6.09
CA MET A 331 1.57 -34.92 6.28
C MET A 331 2.33 -33.78 5.62
N ARG A 332 3.58 -33.55 6.01
CA ARG A 332 4.38 -32.42 5.55
C ARG A 332 5.68 -32.88 4.90
N ALA A 333 5.86 -32.54 3.61
CA ALA A 333 7.14 -32.65 2.92
C ALA A 333 7.82 -31.28 2.94
N ARG A 334 8.90 -31.14 3.72
CA ARG A 334 9.58 -29.88 3.96
C ARG A 334 10.26 -29.34 2.70
N GLY A 335 10.18 -28.01 2.50
CA GLY A 335 10.86 -27.32 1.43
C GLY A 335 10.38 -27.66 0.02
N LYS A 336 9.14 -28.18 -0.12
CA LYS A 336 8.52 -28.53 -1.41
C LYS A 336 7.28 -27.65 -1.72
N GLY A 337 7.14 -26.53 -1.01
CA GLY A 337 6.08 -25.55 -1.21
C GLY A 337 6.47 -24.42 -2.15
N ALA A 338 5.67 -23.35 -2.14
CA ALA A 338 5.90 -22.16 -2.97
C ALA A 338 7.18 -21.41 -2.56
N VAL A 339 7.79 -20.72 -3.52
CA VAL A 339 8.94 -19.85 -3.28
C VAL A 339 8.48 -18.64 -2.47
N ARG A 340 9.18 -18.32 -1.38
CA ARG A 340 8.97 -17.15 -0.57
C ARG A 340 9.77 -15.95 -1.09
N LYS A 341 9.46 -14.77 -0.57
CA LYS A 341 10.17 -13.52 -0.94
C LYS A 341 11.65 -13.53 -0.58
N ASP A 342 12.06 -14.30 0.42
CA ASP A 342 13.45 -14.47 0.86
C ASP A 342 14.20 -15.57 0.06
N GLY A 343 13.57 -16.17 -0.94
CA GLY A 343 14.12 -17.26 -1.75
C GLY A 343 14.02 -18.64 -1.11
N SER A 344 13.52 -18.76 0.12
CA SER A 344 13.24 -20.04 0.74
C SER A 344 11.95 -20.66 0.17
N HIS A 345 11.75 -21.95 0.42
CA HIS A 345 10.54 -22.65 0.02
C HIS A 345 9.63 -22.92 1.21
N GLY A 346 8.33 -22.82 1.01
CA GLY A 346 7.34 -23.37 1.90
C GLY A 346 7.36 -24.90 1.91
N ASP A 347 6.35 -25.51 2.51
CA ASP A 347 6.21 -26.94 2.58
C ASP A 347 5.10 -27.45 1.65
N LEU A 348 5.16 -28.72 1.29
CA LEU A 348 4.06 -29.43 0.63
C LEU A 348 3.25 -30.16 1.69
N LEU A 349 1.99 -29.80 1.83
CA LEU A 349 1.02 -30.42 2.71
C LEU A 349 0.29 -31.52 1.92
N VAL A 350 0.51 -32.76 2.30
CA VAL A 350 -0.01 -33.96 1.65
C VAL A 350 -1.17 -34.49 2.47
N THR A 351 -2.38 -34.40 1.94
CA THR A 351 -3.56 -35.00 2.57
C THR A 351 -3.78 -36.39 2.02
N VAL A 352 -3.82 -37.36 2.91
CA VAL A 352 -4.05 -38.76 2.58
C VAL A 352 -5.54 -39.00 2.40
N GLU A 353 -5.94 -39.57 1.27
CA GLU A 353 -7.32 -39.97 0.99
C GLU A 353 -7.37 -41.49 0.74
N VAL A 354 -8.10 -42.20 1.58
CA VAL A 354 -8.25 -43.66 1.42
C VAL A 354 -9.20 -43.97 0.27
N SER A 355 -8.64 -44.53 -0.81
CA SER A 355 -9.40 -44.92 -1.99
C SER A 355 -9.98 -46.33 -1.85
N VAL A 356 -11.28 -46.44 -2.10
CA VAL A 356 -11.96 -47.71 -2.14
C VAL A 356 -12.04 -48.22 -3.58
N PRO A 357 -11.49 -49.39 -3.91
CA PRO A 357 -11.56 -49.94 -5.26
C PRO A 357 -12.99 -50.24 -5.66
N LYS A 358 -13.37 -49.89 -6.88
CA LYS A 358 -14.71 -50.15 -7.42
C LYS A 358 -14.94 -51.63 -7.70
N ASP A 359 -13.88 -52.30 -8.22
CA ASP A 359 -13.90 -53.70 -8.60
C ASP A 359 -12.86 -54.48 -7.81
N LEU A 360 -13.29 -55.61 -7.26
CA LEU A 360 -12.44 -56.50 -6.48
C LEU A 360 -12.29 -57.83 -7.20
N SER A 361 -11.06 -58.29 -7.42
CA SER A 361 -10.77 -59.67 -7.85
C SER A 361 -11.22 -60.69 -6.80
N GLY A 362 -11.42 -61.95 -7.20
CA GLY A 362 -11.82 -63.01 -6.28
C GLY A 362 -10.95 -63.10 -5.02
N LYS A 363 -9.62 -63.12 -5.18
CA LYS A 363 -8.67 -63.18 -4.06
C LYS A 363 -8.71 -61.93 -3.19
N ALA A 364 -8.90 -60.74 -3.73
CA ALA A 364 -9.01 -59.52 -2.95
C ALA A 364 -10.34 -59.47 -2.18
N ARG A 365 -11.41 -59.98 -2.76
CA ARG A 365 -12.72 -60.14 -2.12
C ARG A 365 -12.63 -61.10 -0.95
N ASP A 366 -12.01 -62.27 -1.13
CA ASP A 366 -11.84 -63.28 -0.06
C ASP A 366 -11.01 -62.71 1.09
N ALA A 367 -9.95 -61.98 0.81
CA ALA A 367 -9.13 -61.34 1.83
C ALA A 367 -9.91 -60.28 2.64
N LEU A 368 -10.74 -59.45 1.95
CA LEU A 368 -11.61 -58.48 2.63
C LEU A 368 -12.75 -59.11 3.41
N GLN A 369 -13.24 -60.24 2.98
CA GLN A 369 -14.22 -61.03 3.78
C GLN A 369 -13.60 -61.56 5.05
N ALA A 370 -12.41 -62.17 4.95
CA ALA A 370 -11.66 -62.64 6.13
C ALA A 370 -11.34 -61.48 7.10
N TYR A 371 -10.94 -60.32 6.58
CA TYR A 371 -10.73 -59.09 7.38
C TYR A 371 -12.01 -58.67 8.09
N ARG A 372 -13.16 -58.63 7.39
CA ARG A 372 -14.46 -58.26 7.95
C ARG A 372 -14.86 -59.20 9.09
N GLU A 373 -14.59 -60.50 8.92
CA GLU A 373 -14.87 -61.50 9.95
C GLU A 373 -13.98 -61.32 11.19
N ALA A 374 -12.70 -61.02 10.97
CA ALA A 374 -11.73 -60.78 12.03
C ALA A 374 -12.02 -59.50 12.85
N THR A 375 -12.67 -58.51 12.24
CA THR A 375 -13.02 -57.21 12.87
C THR A 375 -14.50 -57.08 13.20
N ALA A 376 -15.27 -58.17 13.18
CA ALA A 376 -16.73 -58.16 13.38
C ALA A 376 -17.17 -57.61 14.77
N GLY A 377 -16.28 -57.63 15.77
CA GLY A 377 -16.53 -57.08 17.10
C GLY A 377 -16.24 -55.55 17.24
N GLU A 378 -15.70 -54.91 16.22
CA GLU A 378 -15.39 -53.48 16.23
C GLU A 378 -16.51 -52.67 15.57
N ASP A 379 -17.17 -51.79 16.35
CA ASP A 379 -18.14 -50.85 15.78
C ASP A 379 -17.56 -49.42 15.76
N PRO A 380 -17.10 -48.94 14.62
CA PRO A 380 -16.54 -47.58 14.48
C PRO A 380 -17.59 -46.48 14.69
N ARG A 381 -18.88 -46.83 14.84
CA ARG A 381 -19.99 -45.89 15.06
C ARG A 381 -20.44 -45.80 16.50
N ALA A 382 -19.89 -46.64 17.40
CA ALA A 382 -20.30 -46.69 18.81
C ALA A 382 -20.22 -45.30 19.48
N GLU A 383 -19.11 -44.61 19.33
CA GLU A 383 -18.93 -43.24 19.86
C GLU A 383 -19.93 -42.23 19.27
N LEU A 384 -20.27 -42.36 17.99
CA LEU A 384 -21.25 -41.48 17.33
C LEU A 384 -22.64 -41.65 17.93
N PHE A 385 -23.05 -42.90 18.16
CA PHE A 385 -24.34 -43.19 18.77
C PHE A 385 -24.40 -42.73 20.23
N GLU A 386 -23.33 -42.87 20.98
CA GLU A 386 -23.28 -42.36 22.37
C GLU A 386 -23.32 -40.80 22.38
N ALA A 387 -22.57 -40.14 21.53
CA ALA A 387 -22.61 -38.67 21.41
C ALA A 387 -24.00 -38.16 21.01
N ALA A 388 -24.70 -38.87 20.11
CA ALA A 388 -26.05 -38.50 19.68
C ALA A 388 -27.14 -38.70 20.76
N LYS A 389 -26.91 -39.55 21.75
CA LYS A 389 -27.86 -39.77 22.89
C LYS A 389 -27.69 -38.66 23.96
N GLY A 390 -26.53 -37.99 24.01
CA GLY A 390 -26.19 -36.99 25.04
C GLY A 390 -26.48 -35.55 24.61
N ALA A 391 -27.01 -35.31 23.41
CA ALA A 391 -27.49 -34.03 22.89
C ALA A 391 -29.03 -34.01 22.91
#